data_a1bf918e0d087316775cd285e40698ac
#
_entry.id   a1bf918e0d087316775cd285e40698ac
#
_cell.length_a   1.000
_cell.length_b   1.000
_cell.length_c   1.000
_cell.angle_alpha   90.00
_cell.angle_beta   90.00
_cell.angle_gamma   90.00
#
_symmetry.space_group_name_H-M   'P 1'
#
loop_
_entity.id
_entity.type
_entity.pdbx_description
1 polymer ?
#
loop_
_entity_poly.entity_id
_entity_poly.type
_entity_poly.pdbx_seq_one_letter_code
_entity_poly.pdbx_strand_id
1 'polypeptide(L)'
;TGVQTCALPISIVDSEHEINNLLKSGKSVLCEGAQGTMLDIDFGSYPFVTSSNTICAGACTGLGIGPNKIGDVYGIMKAYCTRVGAGPFPTELFDETGKKIRDLGHEYGAVTGRERRCGWIDLIALKYSIMVNGVTQLIMMKSDVLDDFDTIKACVAYKQNGQEIDYFPYNIEEGIEPVYKELPGWKTDMTKFTSEEQFPDAFKKY
;
A
#
# COMPACT_ATOMS: atom_id res chain seq x y z
N THR A 1 -29.16 14.58 3.09
CA THR A 1 -28.50 13.28 2.91
C THR A 1 -27.53 13.11 4.06
N GLY A 2 -28.03 12.49 5.16
CA GLY A 2 -27.21 12.22 6.32
C GLY A 2 -26.14 11.19 5.97
N VAL A 3 -24.89 11.59 5.98
CA VAL A 3 -23.78 10.65 6.11
C VAL A 3 -23.85 10.14 7.54
N GLN A 4 -24.36 8.95 7.73
CA GLN A 4 -24.17 8.23 8.98
C GLN A 4 -22.70 7.85 9.04
N THR A 5 -21.91 8.66 9.70
CA THR A 5 -20.61 8.23 10.19
C THR A 5 -20.86 7.18 11.26
N CYS A 6 -20.49 5.93 10.97
CA CYS A 6 -20.51 4.83 11.96
C CYS A 6 -19.48 5.05 13.09
N ALA A 7 -18.67 6.08 13.04
CA ALA A 7 -17.86 6.54 14.15
C ALA A 7 -18.71 7.49 15.00
N LEU A 8 -18.99 7.09 16.21
CA LEU A 8 -19.38 8.06 17.21
C LEU A 8 -18.28 9.12 17.25
N PRO A 9 -18.57 10.41 16.93
CA PRO A 9 -17.57 11.44 17.06
C PRO A 9 -17.25 11.55 18.56
N ILE A 10 -16.11 11.01 18.93
CA ILE A 10 -15.65 11.06 20.32
C ILE A 10 -15.31 12.50 20.67
N SER A 11 -14.83 13.25 19.66
CA SER A 11 -14.57 14.69 19.81
C SER A 11 -14.75 15.38 18.46
N ILE A 12 -15.47 16.51 18.48
CA ILE A 12 -15.51 17.48 17.38
C ILE A 12 -14.83 18.73 17.94
N VAL A 13 -13.67 19.07 17.39
CA VAL A 13 -12.79 20.12 17.92
C VAL A 13 -12.16 20.92 16.77
N ASP A 14 -11.60 22.07 17.10
CA ASP A 14 -10.69 22.78 16.20
C ASP A 14 -9.37 22.02 16.16
N SER A 15 -9.22 21.12 15.18
CA SER A 15 -8.18 20.10 15.15
C SER A 15 -6.76 20.69 15.20
N GLU A 16 -6.52 21.81 14.49
CA GLU A 16 -5.24 22.52 14.47
C GLU A 16 -4.82 23.03 15.86
N HIS A 17 -5.76 23.44 16.69
CA HIS A 17 -5.47 23.87 18.05
C HIS A 17 -5.31 22.68 19.00
N GLU A 18 -6.24 21.74 18.95
CA GLU A 18 -6.24 20.59 19.85
C GLU A 18 -5.01 19.71 19.65
N ILE A 19 -4.70 19.32 18.41
CA ILE A 19 -3.54 18.44 18.11
C ILE A 19 -2.23 19.14 18.49
N ASN A 20 -2.07 20.42 18.15
CA ASN A 20 -0.85 21.13 18.52
C ASN A 20 -0.69 21.29 20.04
N ASN A 21 -1.79 21.45 20.80
CA ASN A 21 -1.75 21.49 22.26
C ASN A 21 -1.40 20.13 22.88
N LEU A 22 -1.93 19.04 22.34
CA LEU A 22 -1.55 17.69 22.73
C LEU A 22 -0.04 17.45 22.53
N LEU A 23 0.49 17.79 21.34
CA LEU A 23 1.91 17.67 21.04
C LEU A 23 2.78 18.57 21.96
N LYS A 24 2.39 19.79 22.23
CA LYS A 24 3.08 20.69 23.18
C LYS A 24 3.10 20.14 24.60
N SER A 25 2.05 19.40 24.99
CA SER A 25 1.98 18.77 26.32
C SER A 25 2.76 17.45 26.41
N GLY A 26 3.51 17.09 25.35
CA GLY A 26 4.34 15.87 25.31
C GLY A 26 3.55 14.58 25.04
N LYS A 27 2.31 14.68 24.55
CA LYS A 27 1.53 13.52 24.15
C LYS A 27 1.86 13.08 22.74
N SER A 28 1.76 11.77 22.49
CA SER A 28 1.85 11.17 21.15
C SER A 28 0.47 11.17 20.48
N VAL A 29 0.45 11.40 19.18
CA VAL A 29 -0.74 11.35 18.34
C VAL A 29 -0.50 10.36 17.22
N LEU A 30 -1.37 9.37 17.09
CA LEU A 30 -1.36 8.42 15.97
C LEU A 30 -2.30 8.94 14.88
N CYS A 31 -1.74 9.19 13.69
CA CYS A 31 -2.50 9.59 12.52
C CYS A 31 -2.70 8.36 11.61
N GLU A 32 -3.94 8.00 11.34
CA GLU A 32 -4.27 6.94 10.41
C GLU A 32 -4.76 7.56 9.09
N GLY A 33 -4.04 7.26 7.99
CA GLY A 33 -4.45 7.64 6.65
C GLY A 33 -5.48 6.67 6.06
N ALA A 34 -6.03 7.04 4.91
CA ALA A 34 -6.96 6.21 4.15
C ALA A 34 -6.44 6.00 2.72
N GLN A 35 -7.02 5.03 1.99
CA GLN A 35 -6.70 4.65 0.62
C GLN A 35 -5.24 4.17 0.46
N GLY A 36 -4.40 4.88 -0.32
CA GLY A 36 -3.00 4.50 -0.54
C GLY A 36 -2.28 5.50 -1.43
N THR A 37 -0.96 5.45 -1.44
CA THR A 37 -0.09 6.40 -2.11
C THR A 37 -0.42 6.61 -3.59
N MET A 38 -0.72 5.53 -4.33
CA MET A 38 -1.04 5.63 -5.76
C MET A 38 -2.39 6.29 -6.05
N LEU A 39 -3.20 6.57 -5.02
CA LEU A 39 -4.46 7.29 -5.12
C LEU A 39 -4.36 8.75 -4.66
N ASP A 40 -3.18 9.22 -4.24
CA ASP A 40 -2.95 10.60 -3.85
C ASP A 40 -3.21 11.55 -5.02
N ILE A 41 -3.87 12.68 -4.75
CA ILE A 41 -4.28 13.61 -5.79
C ILE A 41 -3.10 14.24 -6.54
N ASP A 42 -1.97 14.45 -5.86
CA ASP A 42 -0.79 15.10 -6.43
C ASP A 42 0.28 14.10 -6.89
N PHE A 43 0.47 13.02 -6.13
CA PHE A 43 1.56 12.04 -6.31
C PHE A 43 1.09 10.65 -6.74
N GLY A 44 -0.21 10.46 -6.89
CA GLY A 44 -0.79 9.20 -7.36
C GLY A 44 -0.81 9.07 -8.89
N SER A 45 -1.45 8.00 -9.35
CA SER A 45 -1.61 7.68 -10.78
C SER A 45 -2.72 8.51 -11.43
N TYR A 46 -2.53 9.82 -11.54
CA TYR A 46 -3.51 10.73 -12.15
C TYR A 46 -3.85 10.30 -13.60
N PRO A 47 -5.11 10.35 -14.07
CA PRO A 47 -6.29 10.89 -13.36
C PRO A 47 -7.02 9.91 -12.44
N PHE A 48 -6.52 8.70 -12.23
CA PHE A 48 -7.15 7.64 -11.45
C PHE A 48 -6.78 7.75 -9.96
N VAL A 49 -7.10 8.87 -9.36
CA VAL A 49 -6.78 9.24 -7.98
C VAL A 49 -8.03 9.54 -7.18
N THR A 50 -7.90 9.72 -5.86
CA THR A 50 -8.96 10.27 -5.01
C THR A 50 -8.84 11.80 -4.93
N SER A 51 -9.85 12.45 -4.34
CA SER A 51 -9.91 13.92 -4.21
C SER A 51 -9.18 14.44 -2.96
N SER A 52 -8.25 13.67 -2.40
CA SER A 52 -7.54 14.03 -1.17
C SER A 52 -6.07 13.60 -1.22
N ASN A 53 -5.25 14.20 -0.37
CA ASN A 53 -3.88 13.77 -0.16
C ASN A 53 -3.88 12.53 0.73
N THR A 54 -3.43 11.40 0.18
CA THR A 54 -3.35 10.10 0.87
C THR A 54 -1.95 9.78 1.36
N ILE A 55 -0.96 10.58 0.96
CA ILE A 55 0.42 10.49 1.46
C ILE A 55 0.54 11.09 2.86
N CYS A 56 1.67 10.84 3.53
CA CYS A 56 1.94 11.32 4.90
C CYS A 56 1.73 12.83 5.07
N ALA A 57 2.05 13.63 4.05
CA ALA A 57 1.81 15.08 4.05
C ALA A 57 0.33 15.45 4.26
N GLY A 58 -0.60 14.56 3.92
CA GLY A 58 -2.03 14.71 4.19
C GLY A 58 -2.37 14.84 5.68
N ALA A 59 -1.55 14.27 6.57
CA ALA A 59 -1.71 14.49 8.01
C ALA A 59 -1.41 15.95 8.39
N CYS A 60 -0.42 16.57 7.76
CA CYS A 60 -0.10 17.99 8.01
C CYS A 60 -1.23 18.91 7.58
N THR A 61 -1.73 18.74 6.36
CA THR A 61 -2.79 19.57 5.78
C THR A 61 -4.16 19.30 6.40
N GLY A 62 -4.44 18.03 6.74
CA GLY A 62 -5.73 17.62 7.30
C GLY A 62 -5.89 17.96 8.79
N LEU A 63 -4.81 17.98 9.55
CA LEU A 63 -4.84 18.26 11.00
C LEU A 63 -4.28 19.62 11.39
N GLY A 64 -3.74 20.37 10.44
CA GLY A 64 -3.15 21.68 10.71
C GLY A 64 -1.87 21.62 11.56
N ILE A 65 -1.01 20.62 11.30
CA ILE A 65 0.27 20.45 12.01
C ILE A 65 1.47 20.73 11.10
N GLY A 66 2.54 21.28 11.68
CA GLY A 66 3.76 21.53 10.94
C GLY A 66 4.48 20.21 10.56
N PRO A 67 5.15 20.14 9.38
CA PRO A 67 5.81 18.91 8.93
C PRO A 67 6.92 18.44 9.88
N ASN A 68 7.52 19.33 10.65
CA ASN A 68 8.53 19.01 11.67
C ASN A 68 7.95 18.32 12.93
N LYS A 69 6.64 18.08 12.95
CA LYS A 69 5.95 17.33 14.01
C LYS A 69 5.68 15.88 13.64
N ILE A 70 5.91 15.51 12.39
CA ILE A 70 5.83 14.13 11.95
C ILE A 70 7.04 13.37 12.52
N GLY A 71 6.77 12.30 13.23
CA GLY A 71 7.76 11.36 13.76
C GLY A 71 7.92 10.15 12.85
N ASP A 72 7.73 8.94 13.42
CA ASP A 72 7.78 7.70 12.64
C ASP A 72 6.62 7.59 11.66
N VAL A 73 6.93 7.10 10.47
CA VAL A 73 5.95 6.85 9.41
C VAL A 73 5.93 5.36 9.10
N TYR A 74 4.81 4.72 9.45
CA TYR A 74 4.60 3.30 9.20
C TYR A 74 3.93 3.09 7.84
N GLY A 75 4.64 2.49 6.91
CA GLY A 75 4.11 2.06 5.62
C GLY A 75 3.46 0.68 5.75
N ILE A 76 2.15 0.58 5.54
CA ILE A 76 1.45 -0.70 5.54
C ILE A 76 1.34 -1.18 4.10
N MET A 77 1.85 -2.38 3.81
CA MET A 77 1.80 -3.01 2.51
C MET A 77 1.27 -4.45 2.60
N LYS A 78 0.75 -4.96 1.51
CA LYS A 78 0.47 -6.40 1.38
C LYS A 78 1.66 -7.08 0.71
N ALA A 79 1.80 -8.38 0.91
CA ALA A 79 2.76 -9.20 0.18
C ALA A 79 2.47 -9.30 -1.35
N TYR A 80 1.39 -8.71 -1.82
CA TYR A 80 0.97 -8.61 -3.23
C TYR A 80 0.26 -7.29 -3.45
N CYS A 81 0.03 -6.91 -4.70
CA CYS A 81 -0.65 -5.66 -5.02
C CYS A 81 -2.13 -5.87 -5.29
N THR A 82 -2.94 -4.87 -4.92
CA THR A 82 -4.37 -4.81 -5.26
C THR A 82 -4.77 -3.42 -5.72
N ARG A 83 -5.73 -3.35 -6.63
CA ARG A 83 -6.32 -2.08 -7.08
C ARG A 83 -7.83 -2.19 -7.21
N VAL A 84 -8.51 -1.12 -6.83
CA VAL A 84 -9.95 -0.95 -7.06
C VAL A 84 -10.15 0.09 -8.16
N GLY A 85 -11.01 -0.21 -9.12
CA GLY A 85 -11.31 0.71 -10.22
C GLY A 85 -10.28 0.72 -11.34
N ALA A 86 -10.42 1.70 -12.24
CA ALA A 86 -9.56 1.88 -13.40
C ALA A 86 -8.17 2.44 -13.01
N GLY A 87 -7.30 2.57 -14.00
CA GLY A 87 -5.96 3.11 -13.88
C GLY A 87 -4.85 2.07 -13.99
N PRO A 88 -3.60 2.51 -14.08
CA PRO A 88 -2.46 1.67 -14.34
C PRO A 88 -2.22 0.68 -13.20
N PHE A 89 -1.85 -0.54 -13.57
CA PHE A 89 -1.48 -1.60 -12.66
C PHE A 89 -0.49 -2.54 -13.36
N PRO A 90 0.79 -2.19 -13.45
CA PRO A 90 1.77 -2.92 -14.24
C PRO A 90 1.90 -4.39 -13.92
N THR A 91 1.72 -4.76 -12.65
CA THR A 91 1.85 -6.14 -12.18
C THR A 91 0.54 -6.91 -12.12
N GLU A 92 -0.55 -6.38 -12.69
CA GLU A 92 -1.87 -7.04 -12.70
C GLU A 92 -1.81 -8.41 -13.36
N LEU A 93 -2.54 -9.36 -12.78
CA LEU A 93 -2.66 -10.73 -13.27
C LEU A 93 -4.09 -11.00 -13.74
N PHE A 94 -4.19 -11.46 -14.98
CA PHE A 94 -5.47 -11.79 -15.63
C PHE A 94 -5.73 -13.30 -15.72
N ASP A 95 -4.84 -14.09 -15.13
CA ASP A 95 -4.86 -15.55 -15.16
C ASP A 95 -5.40 -16.15 -13.85
N GLU A 96 -5.35 -17.48 -13.75
CA GLU A 96 -5.75 -18.23 -12.55
C GLU A 96 -4.92 -17.84 -11.31
N THR A 97 -3.70 -17.34 -11.50
CA THR A 97 -2.86 -16.84 -10.40
C THR A 97 -3.48 -15.61 -9.74
N GLY A 98 -3.91 -14.64 -10.55
CA GLY A 98 -4.59 -13.44 -10.06
C GLY A 98 -5.90 -13.77 -9.36
N LYS A 99 -6.67 -14.72 -9.91
CA LYS A 99 -7.88 -15.23 -9.28
C LYS A 99 -7.60 -15.91 -7.94
N LYS A 100 -6.59 -16.79 -7.89
CA LYS A 100 -6.17 -17.47 -6.66
C LYS A 100 -5.78 -16.48 -5.56
N ILE A 101 -5.00 -15.44 -5.89
CA ILE A 101 -4.65 -14.37 -4.94
C ILE A 101 -5.90 -13.65 -4.42
N ARG A 102 -6.84 -13.32 -5.32
CA ARG A 102 -8.11 -12.67 -4.97
C ARG A 102 -8.93 -13.50 -4.00
N ASP A 103 -9.12 -14.78 -4.31
CA ASP A 103 -9.97 -15.67 -3.54
C ASP A 103 -9.36 -15.94 -2.15
N LEU A 104 -8.08 -16.31 -2.08
CA LEU A 104 -7.37 -16.54 -0.81
C LEU A 104 -7.26 -15.26 0.03
N GLY A 105 -7.01 -14.14 -0.64
CA GLY A 105 -6.90 -12.84 0.00
C GLY A 105 -8.24 -12.20 0.38
N HIS A 106 -9.38 -12.80 0.00
CA HIS A 106 -10.71 -12.20 0.13
C HIS A 106 -10.76 -10.77 -0.42
N GLU A 107 -10.15 -10.57 -1.61
CA GLU A 107 -10.02 -9.26 -2.22
C GLU A 107 -11.29 -8.84 -2.97
N TYR A 108 -12.32 -8.56 -2.18
CA TYR A 108 -13.64 -8.10 -2.61
C TYR A 108 -14.03 -6.83 -1.84
N GLY A 109 -14.83 -5.99 -2.46
CA GLY A 109 -15.35 -4.78 -1.81
C GLY A 109 -16.29 -5.15 -0.66
N ALA A 110 -16.07 -4.62 0.54
CA ALA A 110 -16.83 -4.96 1.73
C ALA A 110 -18.34 -4.67 1.59
N VAL A 111 -18.69 -3.63 0.84
CA VAL A 111 -20.10 -3.20 0.66
C VAL A 111 -20.70 -3.74 -0.63
N THR A 112 -19.96 -3.69 -1.72
CA THR A 112 -20.45 -4.00 -3.07
C THR A 112 -20.13 -5.41 -3.54
N GLY A 113 -19.26 -6.15 -2.84
CA GLY A 113 -18.73 -7.43 -3.29
C GLY A 113 -17.88 -7.35 -4.57
N ARG A 114 -17.57 -6.14 -5.07
CA ARG A 114 -16.84 -5.98 -6.31
C ARG A 114 -15.43 -6.56 -6.19
N GLU A 115 -15.05 -7.38 -7.17
CA GLU A 115 -13.71 -7.95 -7.26
C GLU A 115 -12.63 -6.85 -7.34
N ARG A 116 -11.58 -7.01 -6.56
CA ARG A 116 -10.37 -6.20 -6.69
C ARG A 116 -9.45 -6.82 -7.74
N ARG A 117 -8.80 -5.97 -8.51
CA ARG A 117 -7.70 -6.35 -9.39
C ARG A 117 -6.53 -6.77 -8.51
N CYS A 118 -5.87 -7.88 -8.82
CA CYS A 118 -4.77 -8.43 -8.04
C CYS A 118 -3.53 -8.64 -8.92
N GLY A 119 -2.36 -8.51 -8.33
CA GLY A 119 -1.10 -8.68 -9.04
C GLY A 119 0.06 -8.97 -8.10
N TRP A 120 1.20 -9.37 -8.66
CA TRP A 120 2.42 -9.56 -7.90
C TRP A 120 2.87 -8.25 -7.24
N ILE A 121 3.70 -8.35 -6.19
CA ILE A 121 4.26 -7.17 -5.54
C ILE A 121 5.05 -6.33 -6.55
N ASP A 122 4.87 -5.02 -6.47
CA ASP A 122 5.57 -4.04 -7.29
C ASP A 122 6.54 -3.25 -6.42
N LEU A 123 7.82 -3.64 -6.47
CA LEU A 123 8.85 -3.01 -5.66
C LEU A 123 9.22 -1.61 -6.16
N ILE A 124 8.94 -1.29 -7.45
CA ILE A 124 9.17 0.05 -7.99
C ILE A 124 8.13 1.03 -7.41
N ALA A 125 6.85 0.63 -7.45
CA ALA A 125 5.79 1.42 -6.83
C ALA A 125 5.96 1.52 -5.29
N LEU A 126 6.45 0.44 -4.66
CA LEU A 126 6.72 0.44 -3.21
C LEU A 126 7.87 1.39 -2.85
N LYS A 127 9.01 1.36 -3.58
CA LYS A 127 10.12 2.30 -3.38
C LYS A 127 9.68 3.76 -3.55
N TYR A 128 8.88 4.03 -4.58
CA TYR A 128 8.29 5.34 -4.78
C TYR A 128 7.41 5.75 -3.59
N SER A 129 6.55 4.84 -3.13
CA SER A 129 5.68 5.09 -1.98
C SER A 129 6.48 5.38 -0.70
N ILE A 130 7.54 4.63 -0.45
CA ILE A 130 8.46 4.86 0.67
C ILE A 130 9.06 6.27 0.59
N MET A 131 9.54 6.65 -0.58
CA MET A 131 10.18 7.94 -0.82
C MET A 131 9.24 9.12 -0.57
N VAL A 132 8.05 9.11 -1.18
CA VAL A 132 7.14 10.27 -1.09
C VAL A 132 6.46 10.41 0.27
N ASN A 133 6.38 9.33 1.04
CA ASN A 133 5.83 9.35 2.40
C ASN A 133 6.90 9.52 3.48
N GLY A 134 8.18 9.36 3.16
CA GLY A 134 9.22 9.33 4.17
C GLY A 134 9.07 8.15 5.15
N VAL A 135 8.67 6.97 4.65
CA VAL A 135 8.43 5.78 5.47
C VAL A 135 9.69 5.39 6.23
N THR A 136 9.57 5.25 7.55
CA THR A 136 10.66 4.83 8.44
C THR A 136 10.62 3.33 8.74
N GLN A 137 9.41 2.72 8.70
CA GLN A 137 9.20 1.31 8.97
C GLN A 137 8.12 0.75 8.04
N LEU A 138 8.33 -0.48 7.54
CA LEU A 138 7.35 -1.20 6.73
C LEU A 138 6.71 -2.32 7.54
N ILE A 139 5.41 -2.48 7.36
CA ILE A 139 4.64 -3.60 7.92
C ILE A 139 4.04 -4.37 6.74
N MET A 140 4.55 -5.58 6.50
CA MET A 140 4.01 -6.47 5.48
C MET A 140 2.86 -7.28 6.05
N MET A 141 1.73 -7.23 5.36
CA MET A 141 0.51 -7.95 5.71
C MET A 141 0.15 -8.99 4.65
N LYS A 142 -0.67 -9.96 5.03
CA LYS A 142 -1.27 -10.94 4.10
C LYS A 142 -0.26 -11.80 3.34
N SER A 143 0.87 -12.08 3.94
CA SER A 143 1.85 -13.02 3.38
C SER A 143 1.33 -14.45 3.32
N ASP A 144 0.42 -14.80 4.23
CA ASP A 144 -0.29 -16.08 4.29
C ASP A 144 -1.06 -16.41 3.00
N VAL A 145 -1.52 -15.40 2.28
CA VAL A 145 -2.19 -15.57 0.97
C VAL A 145 -1.28 -16.25 -0.06
N LEU A 146 0.03 -16.11 0.09
CA LEU A 146 1.02 -16.67 -0.82
C LEU A 146 1.59 -18.03 -0.36
N ASP A 147 1.11 -18.59 0.74
CA ASP A 147 1.62 -19.83 1.34
C ASP A 147 1.65 -21.03 0.39
N ASP A 148 0.65 -21.14 -0.49
CA ASP A 148 0.47 -22.27 -1.40
C ASP A 148 1.02 -22.05 -2.81
N PHE A 149 1.85 -21.06 -3.01
CA PHE A 149 2.47 -20.81 -4.32
C PHE A 149 3.82 -21.55 -4.44
N ASP A 150 4.09 -22.16 -5.59
CA ASP A 150 5.39 -22.78 -5.88
C ASP A 150 6.45 -21.74 -6.19
N THR A 151 6.04 -20.73 -6.94
CA THR A 151 6.87 -19.60 -7.35
C THR A 151 6.12 -18.30 -7.10
N ILE A 152 6.82 -17.34 -6.53
CA ILE A 152 6.32 -15.99 -6.26
C ILE A 152 7.16 -15.02 -7.08
N LYS A 153 6.54 -14.00 -7.65
CA LYS A 153 7.25 -13.00 -8.46
C LYS A 153 7.22 -11.65 -7.78
N ALA A 154 8.34 -10.94 -7.88
CA ALA A 154 8.44 -9.54 -7.45
C ALA A 154 8.88 -8.70 -8.65
N CYS A 155 8.16 -7.62 -8.96
CA CYS A 155 8.56 -6.67 -9.98
C CYS A 155 9.71 -5.82 -9.45
N VAL A 156 10.86 -5.89 -10.11
CA VAL A 156 12.12 -5.25 -9.68
C VAL A 156 12.54 -4.09 -10.58
N ALA A 157 11.98 -4.01 -11.77
CA ALA A 157 12.17 -2.94 -12.75
C ALA A 157 10.97 -2.87 -13.69
N TYR A 158 10.88 -1.81 -14.47
CA TYR A 158 9.98 -1.73 -15.62
C TYR A 158 10.78 -1.66 -16.92
N LYS A 159 10.17 -2.12 -18.03
CA LYS A 159 10.60 -1.76 -19.36
C LYS A 159 9.65 -0.71 -19.92
N GLN A 160 10.21 0.41 -20.38
CA GLN A 160 9.48 1.46 -21.09
C GLN A 160 10.17 1.74 -22.41
N ASN A 161 9.45 1.60 -23.53
CA ASN A 161 10.00 1.77 -24.88
C ASN A 161 11.28 0.92 -25.13
N GLY A 162 11.33 -0.29 -24.58
CA GLY A 162 12.47 -1.21 -24.73
C GLY A 162 13.66 -0.93 -23.79
N GLN A 163 13.60 0.13 -22.99
CA GLN A 163 14.63 0.45 -21.99
C GLN A 163 14.16 0.05 -20.58
N GLU A 164 15.07 -0.54 -19.82
CA GLU A 164 14.82 -0.86 -18.43
C GLU A 164 14.99 0.39 -17.56
N ILE A 165 14.00 0.63 -16.67
CA ILE A 165 13.98 1.72 -15.71
C ILE A 165 13.70 1.15 -14.31
N ASP A 166 14.31 1.75 -13.27
CA ASP A 166 14.21 1.34 -11.87
C ASP A 166 13.49 2.37 -10.99
N TYR A 167 12.77 3.30 -11.61
CA TYR A 167 11.97 4.32 -10.96
C TYR A 167 10.52 4.28 -11.45
N PHE A 168 9.60 4.84 -10.66
CA PHE A 168 8.20 4.99 -11.00
C PHE A 168 8.01 6.20 -11.92
N PRO A 169 7.66 5.98 -13.22
CA PRO A 169 7.56 7.10 -14.16
C PRO A 169 6.27 7.88 -13.97
N TYR A 170 6.30 9.18 -14.27
CA TYR A 170 5.11 10.04 -14.22
C TYR A 170 3.99 9.54 -15.13
N ASN A 171 4.32 9.19 -16.37
CA ASN A 171 3.38 8.57 -17.31
C ASN A 171 3.53 7.04 -17.27
N ILE A 172 2.76 6.39 -16.40
CA ILE A 172 2.80 4.95 -16.22
C ILE A 172 1.82 4.18 -17.11
N GLU A 173 0.98 4.87 -17.89
CA GLU A 173 -0.08 4.21 -18.66
C GLU A 173 0.41 3.57 -19.95
N GLU A 174 1.46 4.10 -20.58
CA GLU A 174 1.88 3.69 -21.92
C GLU A 174 3.13 2.81 -21.89
N GLY A 175 2.99 1.60 -22.42
CA GLY A 175 4.11 0.72 -22.77
C GLY A 175 4.99 0.29 -21.60
N ILE A 176 4.44 0.23 -20.41
CA ILE A 176 5.15 -0.26 -19.23
C ILE A 176 4.98 -1.78 -19.14
N GLU A 177 6.09 -2.49 -19.14
CA GLU A 177 6.14 -3.93 -18.91
C GLU A 177 6.91 -4.21 -17.61
N PRO A 178 6.36 -5.01 -16.67
CA PRO A 178 7.06 -5.36 -15.44
C PRO A 178 8.18 -6.36 -15.70
N VAL A 179 9.34 -6.13 -15.11
CA VAL A 179 10.47 -7.06 -15.07
C VAL A 179 10.43 -7.80 -13.74
N TYR A 180 10.27 -9.11 -13.79
CA TYR A 180 10.10 -9.93 -12.60
C TYR A 180 11.37 -10.64 -12.19
N LYS A 181 11.62 -10.67 -10.88
CA LYS A 181 12.46 -11.67 -10.22
C LYS A 181 11.57 -12.77 -9.68
N GLU A 182 11.89 -14.02 -10.02
CA GLU A 182 11.23 -15.20 -9.48
C GLU A 182 11.89 -15.66 -8.19
N LEU A 183 11.08 -16.01 -7.21
CA LEU A 183 11.48 -16.48 -5.91
C LEU A 183 10.75 -17.79 -5.60
N PRO A 184 11.37 -18.75 -4.92
CA PRO A 184 10.69 -19.95 -4.49
C PRO A 184 9.60 -19.60 -3.46
N GLY A 185 8.44 -20.22 -3.58
CA GLY A 185 7.43 -20.14 -2.54
C GLY A 185 7.88 -20.86 -1.26
N TRP A 186 7.33 -20.45 -0.15
CA TRP A 186 7.70 -21.01 1.16
C TRP A 186 6.89 -22.24 1.57
N LYS A 187 5.75 -22.50 0.93
CA LYS A 187 4.90 -23.69 1.13
C LYS A 187 4.62 -24.00 2.60
N THR A 188 4.41 -22.97 3.39
CA THR A 188 4.27 -23.09 4.83
C THR A 188 3.23 -22.08 5.31
N ASP A 189 2.32 -22.52 6.18
CA ASP A 189 1.33 -21.68 6.83
C ASP A 189 1.99 -20.64 7.74
N MET A 190 2.08 -19.41 7.25
CA MET A 190 2.74 -18.30 7.93
C MET A 190 2.03 -17.86 9.21
N THR A 191 0.76 -18.20 9.39
CA THR A 191 -0.02 -17.86 10.60
C THR A 191 0.45 -18.59 11.86
N LYS A 192 1.25 -19.64 11.70
CA LYS A 192 1.76 -20.47 12.82
C LYS A 192 3.00 -19.88 13.50
N PHE A 193 3.64 -18.90 12.90
CA PHE A 193 4.88 -18.33 13.42
C PHE A 193 4.61 -17.10 14.28
N THR A 194 5.39 -16.96 15.35
CA THR A 194 5.29 -15.86 16.32
C THR A 194 6.56 -15.02 16.40
N SER A 195 7.64 -15.47 15.73
CA SER A 195 8.90 -14.73 15.66
C SER A 195 9.60 -14.91 14.32
N GLU A 196 10.41 -13.95 13.93
CA GLU A 196 11.14 -13.94 12.66
C GLU A 196 12.16 -15.08 12.51
N GLU A 197 12.72 -15.55 13.64
CA GLU A 197 13.69 -16.65 13.63
C GLU A 197 13.09 -17.94 13.07
N GLN A 198 11.78 -18.12 13.26
CA GLN A 198 11.03 -19.29 12.83
C GLN A 198 10.66 -19.26 11.36
N PHE A 199 10.76 -18.12 10.69
CA PHE A 199 10.33 -17.96 9.32
C PHE A 199 11.16 -18.84 8.37
N PRO A 200 10.53 -19.47 7.36
CA PRO A 200 11.23 -20.21 6.32
C PRO A 200 12.25 -19.34 5.57
N ASP A 201 13.37 -19.92 5.16
CA ASP A 201 14.39 -19.21 4.40
C ASP A 201 13.86 -18.61 3.09
N ALA A 202 12.90 -19.28 2.44
CA ALA A 202 12.25 -18.78 1.24
C ALA A 202 11.48 -17.48 1.54
N PHE A 203 10.77 -17.41 2.68
CA PHE A 203 10.05 -16.21 3.11
C PHE A 203 11.01 -15.08 3.47
N LYS A 204 12.10 -15.36 4.18
CA LYS A 204 13.12 -14.36 4.51
C LYS A 204 13.81 -13.74 3.29
N LYS A 205 13.76 -14.42 2.13
CA LYS A 205 14.32 -13.94 0.86
C LYS A 205 13.36 -13.07 0.07
N TYR A 206 12.07 -13.19 0.36
CA TYR A 206 11.02 -12.38 -0.22
C TYR A 206 11.00 -11.00 0.41
#